data_980056f2ff4fcff404dca7e53a3a4ad8
#
_entry.id   980056f2ff4fcff404dca7e53a3a4ad8
#
_cell.length_a   1.000
_cell.length_b   1.000
_cell.length_c   1.000
_cell.angle_alpha   90.00
_cell.angle_beta   90.00
_cell.angle_gamma   90.00
#
_symmetry.space_group_name_H-M   'P 1'
#
loop_
_entity.id
_entity.type
_entity.pdbx_description
1 polymer ?
#
loop_
_entity_poly.entity_id
_entity_poly.type
_entity_poly.pdbx_seq_one_letter_code
_entity_poly.pdbx_strand_id
1 'polypeptide(L)'
;MSKLSFLIGASFLAAACQPSVSDAAPTDNASQPFDVTVMADFEEPWAMTFVPGTPYALVTEKKGKLKLWKKDGAAVDVTGVPAVAYGGQGGLGDVILHPDFANNKFVYISFAEAGEGGFGAAVARGKLDLSGNTPTLSDVQVIWRQEPKVSGQGHFGHRLAFGPDGMLYISSGDRQKFDPAQDLNQNLGKIVRLTDGGMVPSDNPFYDQGRVKSQIWSYGHRNPLGIAFDAQGRLWNQEMGPAGGDELNLVKKAANYGYPTVSNGDHYDGRNIPDHAAGDGFEAPKLFWNPAISPGGLMIYSGNMFKDWKGSAFIGGLGAKALVRVKLDGENATKADQWNMGARIREVEQGPDGAIWLLEDERAGSQGRLLKLTPKK
;
A
#
# COMPACT_ATOMS: atom_id res chain seq x y z
N MET A 1 -56.44 32.75 42.80
CA MET A 1 -55.60 31.68 43.34
C MET A 1 -55.40 30.67 42.21
N SER A 2 -54.33 30.84 41.41
CA SER A 2 -54.04 29.96 40.28
C SER A 2 -52.73 29.24 40.56
N LYS A 3 -52.76 27.91 40.61
CA LYS A 3 -51.58 27.06 40.81
C LYS A 3 -50.91 26.81 39.46
N LEU A 4 -49.65 27.25 39.34
CA LEU A 4 -48.80 27.01 38.21
C LEU A 4 -48.02 25.70 38.47
N SER A 5 -48.25 24.68 37.67
CA SER A 5 -47.51 23.42 37.73
C SER A 5 -46.32 23.50 36.77
N PHE A 6 -45.09 23.38 37.31
CA PHE A 6 -43.88 23.23 36.54
C PHE A 6 -43.68 21.75 36.13
N LEU A 7 -43.64 21.48 34.83
CA LEU A 7 -43.17 20.20 34.30
C LEU A 7 -41.65 20.29 34.12
N ILE A 8 -40.92 19.45 34.85
CA ILE A 8 -39.49 19.25 34.67
C ILE A 8 -39.33 18.16 33.62
N GLY A 9 -38.88 18.54 32.43
CA GLY A 9 -38.51 17.61 31.39
C GLY A 9 -37.09 17.06 31.66
N ALA A 10 -37.00 15.77 31.97
CA ALA A 10 -35.71 15.08 32.07
C ALA A 10 -35.17 14.75 30.65
N SER A 11 -34.17 15.45 30.21
CA SER A 11 -33.42 15.09 28.98
C SER A 11 -32.49 13.93 29.30
N PHE A 12 -32.78 12.77 28.74
CA PHE A 12 -31.82 11.65 28.71
C PHE A 12 -30.72 11.96 27.68
N LEU A 13 -29.52 12.30 28.14
CA LEU A 13 -28.31 12.22 27.31
C LEU A 13 -27.96 10.75 27.10
N ALA A 14 -28.15 10.25 25.89
CA ALA A 14 -27.58 8.99 25.47
C ALA A 14 -26.06 9.19 25.30
N ALA A 15 -25.27 8.68 26.23
CA ALA A 15 -23.84 8.60 26.10
C ALA A 15 -23.54 7.53 25.03
N ALA A 16 -23.16 7.95 23.84
CA ALA A 16 -22.60 7.07 22.83
C ALA A 16 -21.24 6.56 23.34
N CYS A 17 -21.13 5.28 23.69
CA CYS A 17 -19.86 4.61 23.92
C CYS A 17 -19.07 4.60 22.61
N GLN A 18 -18.07 5.45 22.51
CA GLN A 18 -17.05 5.35 21.46
C GLN A 18 -16.10 4.20 21.81
N PRO A 19 -15.72 3.35 20.85
CA PRO A 19 -14.66 2.41 21.08
C PRO A 19 -13.35 3.19 21.28
N SER A 20 -12.78 3.12 22.47
CA SER A 20 -11.44 3.63 22.73
C SER A 20 -10.44 2.83 21.86
N VAL A 21 -9.72 3.50 20.98
CA VAL A 21 -8.56 2.93 20.27
C VAL A 21 -7.56 2.48 21.34
N SER A 22 -7.41 1.18 21.54
CA SER A 22 -6.51 0.67 22.57
C SER A 22 -5.06 0.81 22.11
N ASP A 23 -4.31 1.65 22.78
CA ASP A 23 -2.84 1.76 22.71
C ASP A 23 -2.10 0.56 23.35
N ALA A 24 -2.64 -0.64 23.24
CA ALA A 24 -1.89 -1.81 23.66
C ALA A 24 -0.67 -1.97 22.73
N ALA A 25 0.52 -1.67 23.26
CA ALA A 25 1.76 -1.97 22.58
C ALA A 25 1.76 -3.44 22.17
N PRO A 26 2.17 -3.78 20.91
CA PRO A 26 2.34 -5.17 20.53
C PRO A 26 3.30 -5.83 21.51
N THR A 27 3.02 -7.05 21.93
CA THR A 27 3.94 -7.83 22.75
C THR A 27 5.17 -8.15 21.89
N ASP A 28 6.19 -7.32 21.97
CA ASP A 28 7.53 -7.61 21.45
C ASP A 28 8.00 -8.93 22.06
N ASN A 29 8.30 -9.93 21.21
CA ASN A 29 8.80 -11.27 21.52
C ASN A 29 7.78 -12.42 21.62
N ALA A 30 6.66 -12.41 20.93
CA ALA A 30 5.98 -13.66 20.64
C ALA A 30 6.95 -14.57 19.86
N SER A 31 7.16 -15.82 20.31
CA SER A 31 7.96 -16.77 19.54
C SER A 31 7.36 -16.88 18.13
N GLN A 32 8.17 -16.66 17.09
CA GLN A 32 7.70 -16.75 15.72
C GLN A 32 7.02 -18.10 15.46
N PRO A 33 5.75 -18.16 15.06
CA PRO A 33 5.02 -19.41 14.84
C PRO A 33 5.30 -20.03 13.47
N PHE A 34 6.33 -19.56 12.80
CA PHE A 34 6.73 -19.95 11.45
C PHE A 34 8.23 -20.17 11.35
N ASP A 35 8.62 -21.03 10.41
CA ASP A 35 10.00 -21.19 9.96
C ASP A 35 10.26 -20.23 8.81
N VAL A 36 11.48 -19.70 8.71
CA VAL A 36 11.94 -18.78 7.69
C VAL A 36 12.99 -19.46 6.83
N THR A 37 12.77 -19.51 5.53
CA THR A 37 13.71 -20.05 4.54
C THR A 37 14.15 -18.95 3.59
N VAL A 38 15.45 -18.73 3.44
CA VAL A 38 16.01 -17.84 2.40
C VAL A 38 15.93 -18.55 1.07
N MET A 39 15.32 -17.91 0.08
CA MET A 39 15.06 -18.49 -1.24
C MET A 39 15.94 -17.90 -2.33
N ALA A 40 16.30 -16.62 -2.25
CA ALA A 40 17.13 -15.89 -3.20
C ALA A 40 17.57 -14.54 -2.59
N ASP A 41 18.48 -13.85 -3.30
CA ASP A 41 18.91 -12.49 -3.01
C ASP A 41 18.71 -11.62 -4.26
N PHE A 42 18.33 -10.34 -4.05
CA PHE A 42 18.11 -9.34 -5.09
C PHE A 42 18.75 -8.00 -4.73
N GLU A 43 19.01 -7.15 -5.73
CA GLU A 43 19.57 -5.82 -5.54
C GLU A 43 18.47 -4.78 -5.30
N GLU A 44 18.34 -4.24 -4.10
CA GLU A 44 17.32 -3.28 -3.71
C GLU A 44 15.90 -3.69 -4.19
N PRO A 45 15.43 -4.91 -3.84
CA PRO A 45 14.12 -5.38 -4.29
C PRO A 45 13.00 -4.53 -3.70
N TRP A 46 11.91 -4.34 -4.48
CA TRP A 46 10.81 -3.49 -4.04
C TRP A 46 9.46 -4.22 -3.98
N ALA A 47 9.11 -5.00 -4.98
CA ALA A 47 7.87 -5.76 -5.03
C ALA A 47 8.05 -7.09 -5.77
N MET A 48 7.10 -8.01 -5.58
CA MET A 48 7.06 -9.27 -6.30
C MET A 48 5.62 -9.71 -6.58
N THR A 49 5.47 -10.54 -7.61
CA THR A 49 4.21 -11.25 -7.87
C THR A 49 4.48 -12.60 -8.53
N PHE A 50 3.69 -13.62 -8.20
CA PHE A 50 3.81 -14.96 -8.80
C PHE A 50 3.10 -15.03 -10.14
N VAL A 51 3.73 -15.68 -11.14
CA VAL A 51 3.13 -15.90 -12.45
C VAL A 51 2.26 -17.18 -12.43
N PRO A 52 0.94 -17.04 -12.54
CA PRO A 52 0.02 -18.16 -12.36
C PRO A 52 0.29 -19.35 -13.31
N GLY A 53 0.19 -20.56 -12.78
CA GLY A 53 0.39 -21.79 -13.56
C GLY A 53 1.83 -22.07 -13.96
N THR A 54 2.79 -21.33 -13.42
CA THR A 54 4.22 -21.47 -13.71
C THR A 54 5.05 -21.51 -12.41
N PRO A 55 6.32 -21.95 -12.47
CA PRO A 55 7.23 -21.88 -11.31
C PRO A 55 7.88 -20.51 -11.15
N TYR A 56 7.44 -19.47 -11.85
CA TYR A 56 8.08 -18.16 -11.90
C TYR A 56 7.41 -17.15 -10.99
N ALA A 57 8.22 -16.17 -10.54
CA ALA A 57 7.77 -14.90 -9.98
C ALA A 57 8.51 -13.75 -10.67
N LEU A 58 7.83 -12.60 -10.76
CA LEU A 58 8.45 -11.33 -11.14
C LEU A 58 8.88 -10.62 -9.87
N VAL A 59 10.08 -10.04 -9.88
CA VAL A 59 10.62 -9.22 -8.78
C VAL A 59 11.16 -7.92 -9.37
N THR A 60 10.77 -6.78 -8.81
CA THR A 60 11.32 -5.49 -9.20
C THR A 60 12.53 -5.13 -8.36
N GLU A 61 13.57 -4.61 -9.01
CA GLU A 61 14.73 -3.98 -8.38
C GLU A 61 14.70 -2.48 -8.67
N LYS A 62 14.82 -1.65 -7.64
CA LYS A 62 14.64 -0.18 -7.72
C LYS A 62 15.48 0.49 -8.82
N LYS A 63 16.64 -0.06 -9.14
CA LYS A 63 17.53 0.45 -10.21
C LYS A 63 16.94 0.31 -11.62
N GLY A 64 15.74 -0.27 -11.77
CA GLY A 64 15.04 -0.38 -13.05
C GLY A 64 15.10 -1.76 -13.68
N LYS A 65 15.47 -2.80 -12.94
CA LYS A 65 15.44 -4.17 -13.44
C LYS A 65 14.15 -4.87 -12.97
N LEU A 66 13.48 -5.53 -13.89
CA LEU A 66 12.45 -6.52 -13.61
C LEU A 66 13.08 -7.90 -13.77
N LYS A 67 13.07 -8.69 -12.72
CA LYS A 67 13.61 -10.04 -12.69
C LYS A 67 12.50 -11.07 -12.90
N LEU A 68 12.73 -12.06 -13.73
CA LEU A 68 11.99 -13.31 -13.74
C LEU A 68 12.78 -14.32 -12.91
N TRP A 69 12.30 -14.63 -11.73
CA TRP A 69 12.91 -15.60 -10.82
C TRP A 69 12.18 -16.93 -10.91
N LYS A 70 12.93 -18.01 -10.97
CA LYS A 70 12.40 -19.39 -10.90
C LYS A 70 12.75 -19.96 -9.55
N LYS A 71 11.77 -20.58 -8.87
CA LYS A 71 12.03 -21.31 -7.62
C LYS A 71 13.17 -22.31 -7.84
N ASP A 72 14.15 -22.28 -6.95
CA ASP A 72 15.36 -23.11 -6.97
C ASP A 72 16.29 -22.86 -8.20
N GLY A 73 16.18 -21.66 -8.84
CA GLY A 73 16.96 -21.27 -9.98
C GLY A 73 17.47 -19.82 -9.93
N ALA A 74 18.29 -19.46 -10.92
CA ALA A 74 18.75 -18.10 -11.08
C ALA A 74 17.62 -17.17 -11.55
N ALA A 75 17.69 -15.91 -11.16
CA ALA A 75 16.87 -14.85 -11.72
C ALA A 75 17.49 -14.31 -13.02
N VAL A 76 16.65 -14.05 -14.03
CA VAL A 76 17.05 -13.45 -15.30
C VAL A 76 16.35 -12.11 -15.50
N ASP A 77 16.99 -11.19 -16.22
CA ASP A 77 16.40 -9.88 -16.51
C ASP A 77 15.28 -10.01 -17.55
N VAL A 78 14.13 -9.36 -17.29
CA VAL A 78 13.06 -9.16 -18.27
C VAL A 78 13.38 -7.88 -19.05
N THR A 79 13.43 -7.96 -20.37
CA THR A 79 13.68 -6.81 -21.24
C THR A 79 12.40 -6.02 -21.51
N GLY A 80 12.52 -4.79 -22.06
CA GLY A 80 11.37 -3.94 -22.39
C GLY A 80 10.81 -3.10 -21.24
N VAL A 81 11.46 -3.10 -20.08
CA VAL A 81 11.10 -2.25 -18.94
C VAL A 81 11.38 -0.78 -19.29
N PRO A 82 10.48 0.17 -18.99
CA PRO A 82 10.72 1.60 -19.17
C PRO A 82 11.94 2.09 -18.38
N ALA A 83 12.60 3.14 -18.88
CA ALA A 83 13.64 3.82 -18.12
C ALA A 83 13.04 4.46 -16.86
N VAL A 84 13.72 4.30 -15.72
CA VAL A 84 13.27 4.79 -14.42
C VAL A 84 14.18 5.90 -13.89
N ALA A 85 13.61 6.85 -13.16
CA ALA A 85 14.37 7.85 -12.41
C ALA A 85 14.74 7.26 -11.03
N TYR A 86 15.88 6.56 -10.99
CA TYR A 86 16.39 5.98 -9.75
C TYR A 86 16.97 7.06 -8.83
N GLY A 87 16.62 7.03 -7.56
CA GLY A 87 17.17 7.89 -6.50
C GLY A 87 16.21 8.08 -5.34
N GLY A 88 16.72 8.32 -4.15
CA GLY A 88 15.92 8.49 -2.95
C GLY A 88 14.98 7.29 -2.70
N GLN A 89 13.67 7.54 -2.69
CA GLN A 89 12.64 6.50 -2.60
C GLN A 89 12.12 6.08 -3.99
N GLY A 90 12.54 6.75 -5.08
CA GLY A 90 12.13 6.45 -6.44
C GLY A 90 12.97 5.36 -7.11
N GLY A 91 12.48 4.89 -8.24
CA GLY A 91 13.03 3.80 -9.05
C GLY A 91 11.89 2.96 -9.63
N LEU A 92 12.17 1.71 -9.98
CA LEU A 92 11.13 0.73 -10.31
C LEU A 92 10.45 0.30 -9.00
N GLY A 93 9.13 0.31 -9.00
CA GLY A 93 8.32 0.06 -7.81
C GLY A 93 7.51 -1.23 -7.91
N ASP A 94 6.20 -1.10 -7.92
CA ASP A 94 5.28 -2.24 -7.87
C ASP A 94 5.22 -3.03 -9.17
N VAL A 95 4.84 -4.31 -9.05
CA VAL A 95 4.54 -5.19 -10.17
C VAL A 95 3.35 -6.07 -9.82
N ILE A 96 2.29 -5.98 -10.63
CA ILE A 96 1.10 -6.83 -10.51
C ILE A 96 0.70 -7.41 -11.87
N LEU A 97 -0.07 -8.47 -11.84
CA LEU A 97 -0.65 -9.07 -13.04
C LEU A 97 -2.11 -8.65 -13.20
N HIS A 98 -2.56 -8.55 -14.45
CA HIS A 98 -3.99 -8.40 -14.72
C HIS A 98 -4.78 -9.59 -14.16
N PRO A 99 -6.00 -9.41 -13.61
CA PRO A 99 -6.82 -10.54 -13.12
C PRO A 99 -7.04 -11.64 -14.16
N ASP A 100 -7.13 -11.30 -15.43
CA ASP A 100 -7.24 -12.22 -16.57
C ASP A 100 -5.88 -12.48 -17.27
N PHE A 101 -4.80 -12.50 -16.50
CA PHE A 101 -3.43 -12.71 -17.03
C PHE A 101 -3.29 -14.00 -17.85
N ALA A 102 -4.01 -15.05 -17.48
CA ALA A 102 -3.97 -16.30 -18.22
C ALA A 102 -4.26 -16.14 -19.72
N ASN A 103 -5.12 -15.18 -20.08
CA ASN A 103 -5.52 -14.92 -21.46
C ASN A 103 -4.74 -13.73 -22.08
N ASN A 104 -4.61 -12.61 -21.36
CA ASN A 104 -4.10 -11.35 -21.94
C ASN A 104 -2.61 -11.11 -21.71
N LYS A 105 -1.97 -11.81 -20.76
CA LYS A 105 -0.54 -11.68 -20.38
C LYS A 105 -0.13 -10.29 -19.91
N PHE A 106 -1.06 -9.41 -19.53
CA PHE A 106 -0.73 -8.08 -19.07
C PHE A 106 -0.09 -8.07 -17.69
N VAL A 107 1.04 -7.36 -17.62
CA VAL A 107 1.79 -7.00 -16.42
C VAL A 107 1.74 -5.50 -16.26
N TYR A 108 1.51 -5.03 -15.06
CA TYR A 108 1.54 -3.61 -14.69
C TYR A 108 2.74 -3.37 -13.79
N ILE A 109 3.47 -2.32 -14.11
CA ILE A 109 4.63 -1.87 -13.32
C ILE A 109 4.49 -0.38 -13.01
N SER A 110 4.89 -0.01 -11.82
CA SER A 110 4.96 1.39 -11.43
C SER A 110 6.42 1.82 -11.29
N PHE A 111 6.69 3.09 -11.55
CA PHE A 111 8.05 3.60 -11.49
C PHE A 111 8.08 5.12 -11.28
N ALA A 112 9.21 5.61 -10.81
CA ALA A 112 9.48 7.04 -10.80
C ALA A 112 9.96 7.49 -12.19
N GLU A 113 9.35 8.56 -12.72
CA GLU A 113 9.67 9.15 -14.03
C GLU A 113 10.11 10.60 -13.86
N ALA A 114 11.22 10.98 -14.52
CA ALA A 114 11.66 12.37 -14.61
C ALA A 114 10.87 13.12 -15.68
N GLY A 115 10.75 14.45 -15.55
CA GLY A 115 10.11 15.31 -16.54
C GLY A 115 10.08 16.76 -16.11
N GLU A 116 9.29 17.58 -16.80
CA GLU A 116 9.13 18.99 -16.46
C GLU A 116 8.64 19.15 -15.01
N GLY A 117 9.27 20.01 -14.23
CA GLY A 117 8.99 20.23 -12.80
C GLY A 117 9.72 19.26 -11.86
N GLY A 118 10.29 18.16 -12.34
CA GLY A 118 11.06 17.22 -11.52
C GLY A 118 10.67 15.74 -11.74
N PHE A 119 10.17 15.09 -10.70
CA PHE A 119 9.88 13.65 -10.70
C PHE A 119 8.42 13.39 -10.32
N GLY A 120 7.84 12.31 -10.82
CA GLY A 120 6.52 11.83 -10.47
C GLY A 120 6.44 10.32 -10.61
N ALA A 121 5.45 9.71 -9.99
CA ALA A 121 5.15 8.30 -10.22
C ALA A 121 4.49 8.13 -11.60
N ALA A 122 4.72 6.98 -12.22
CA ALA A 122 4.07 6.56 -13.45
C ALA A 122 3.71 5.08 -13.37
N VAL A 123 2.72 4.67 -14.14
CA VAL A 123 2.31 3.27 -14.29
C VAL A 123 2.31 2.90 -15.77
N ALA A 124 2.96 1.80 -16.10
CA ALA A 124 2.91 1.21 -17.42
C ALA A 124 2.31 -0.19 -17.36
N ARG A 125 1.68 -0.61 -18.46
CA ARG A 125 1.34 -2.02 -18.70
C ARG A 125 2.06 -2.52 -19.95
N GLY A 126 2.39 -3.81 -19.97
CA GLY A 126 2.95 -4.50 -21.12
C GLY A 126 2.55 -5.96 -21.10
N LYS A 127 2.78 -6.68 -22.18
CA LYS A 127 2.56 -8.13 -22.24
C LYS A 127 3.83 -8.88 -21.91
N LEU A 128 3.77 -9.81 -20.97
CA LEU A 128 4.88 -10.70 -20.65
C LEU A 128 4.95 -11.84 -21.67
N ASP A 129 6.05 -11.89 -22.41
CA ASP A 129 6.38 -12.97 -23.31
C ASP A 129 7.51 -13.84 -22.73
N LEU A 130 7.21 -15.12 -22.53
CA LEU A 130 8.13 -16.15 -22.03
C LEU A 130 8.44 -17.21 -23.08
N SER A 131 8.03 -17.03 -24.34
CA SER A 131 8.20 -18.03 -25.41
C SER A 131 9.61 -18.06 -25.99
N GLY A 132 10.36 -16.95 -25.86
CA GLY A 132 11.73 -16.83 -26.35
C GLY A 132 12.77 -17.24 -25.31
N ASN A 133 14.06 -17.12 -25.70
CA ASN A 133 15.19 -17.37 -24.80
C ASN A 133 15.37 -16.28 -23.73
N THR A 134 14.82 -15.10 -23.95
CA THR A 134 14.85 -13.94 -23.03
C THR A 134 13.43 -13.48 -22.73
N PRO A 135 13.01 -13.44 -21.46
CA PRO A 135 11.71 -12.92 -21.11
C PRO A 135 11.61 -11.43 -21.46
N THR A 136 10.48 -11.02 -22.00
CA THR A 136 10.31 -9.66 -22.53
C THR A 136 8.94 -9.09 -22.16
N LEU A 137 8.89 -7.81 -21.80
CA LEU A 137 7.67 -7.01 -21.82
C LEU A 137 7.54 -6.36 -23.20
N SER A 138 6.53 -6.76 -23.97
CA SER A 138 6.18 -6.17 -25.26
C SER A 138 4.98 -5.23 -25.13
N ASP A 139 4.71 -4.43 -26.16
CA ASP A 139 3.56 -3.50 -26.22
C ASP A 139 3.44 -2.58 -25.00
N VAL A 140 4.57 -2.13 -24.45
CA VAL A 140 4.61 -1.34 -23.22
C VAL A 140 4.04 0.05 -23.45
N GLN A 141 3.04 0.40 -22.65
CA GLN A 141 2.35 1.69 -22.67
C GLN A 141 2.28 2.29 -21.28
N VAL A 142 2.66 3.57 -21.14
CA VAL A 142 2.40 4.32 -19.90
C VAL A 142 0.95 4.73 -19.88
N ILE A 143 0.19 4.24 -18.92
CA ILE A 143 -1.26 4.42 -18.80
C ILE A 143 -1.67 5.47 -17.76
N TRP A 144 -0.73 5.85 -16.87
CA TRP A 144 -0.96 6.90 -15.87
C TRP A 144 0.34 7.60 -15.49
N ARG A 145 0.24 8.88 -15.16
CA ARG A 145 1.32 9.70 -14.60
C ARG A 145 0.81 10.56 -13.47
N GLN A 146 1.60 10.66 -12.42
CA GLN A 146 1.38 11.62 -11.34
C GLN A 146 1.55 13.05 -11.86
N GLU A 147 0.57 13.91 -11.60
CA GLU A 147 0.53 15.31 -11.99
C GLU A 147 0.28 16.23 -10.78
N PRO A 148 1.07 17.31 -10.64
CA PRO A 148 2.28 17.63 -11.41
C PRO A 148 3.48 16.77 -11.00
N LYS A 149 4.51 16.70 -11.84
CA LYS A 149 5.84 16.31 -11.39
C LYS A 149 6.44 17.43 -10.55
N VAL A 150 7.16 17.07 -9.48
CA VAL A 150 7.71 18.03 -8.53
C VAL A 150 9.13 17.66 -8.14
N SER A 151 9.89 18.64 -7.61
CA SER A 151 11.23 18.40 -7.09
C SER A 151 11.25 17.42 -5.91
N GLY A 152 12.40 16.79 -5.66
CA GLY A 152 12.58 15.79 -4.61
C GLY A 152 12.28 14.37 -5.07
N GLN A 153 12.75 13.38 -4.30
CA GLN A 153 12.68 11.96 -4.63
C GLN A 153 12.13 11.14 -3.46
N GLY A 154 11.15 11.67 -2.75
CA GLY A 154 10.43 10.98 -1.67
C GLY A 154 8.94 10.84 -1.94
N HIS A 155 8.27 9.99 -1.19
CA HIS A 155 6.83 9.78 -1.12
C HIS A 155 6.16 9.61 -2.50
N PHE A 156 6.61 8.65 -3.28
CA PHE A 156 5.97 8.36 -4.57
C PHE A 156 4.66 7.58 -4.39
N GLY A 157 4.51 6.80 -3.32
CA GLY A 157 3.43 5.83 -3.17
C GLY A 157 3.58 4.70 -4.20
N HIS A 158 2.84 4.78 -5.29
CA HIS A 158 2.81 3.97 -6.51
C HIS A 158 2.58 2.46 -6.33
N ARG A 159 1.83 2.06 -5.30
CA ARG A 159 1.28 0.71 -5.19
C ARG A 159 0.07 0.54 -6.08
N LEU A 160 -0.11 -0.68 -6.56
CA LEU A 160 -1.13 -1.06 -7.52
C LEU A 160 -2.00 -2.18 -6.96
N ALA A 161 -3.30 -2.12 -7.21
CA ALA A 161 -4.21 -3.23 -6.94
C ALA A 161 -5.38 -3.23 -7.92
N PHE A 162 -5.80 -4.40 -8.39
CA PHE A 162 -7.07 -4.54 -9.08
C PHE A 162 -8.19 -4.76 -8.06
N GLY A 163 -9.26 -3.97 -8.19
CA GLY A 163 -10.48 -4.18 -7.42
C GLY A 163 -11.34 -5.30 -7.98
N PRO A 164 -12.32 -5.79 -7.19
CA PRO A 164 -13.30 -6.76 -7.66
C PRO A 164 -14.20 -6.22 -8.77
N ASP A 165 -14.21 -4.91 -8.97
CA ASP A 165 -14.87 -4.19 -10.07
C ASP A 165 -14.06 -4.21 -11.38
N GLY A 166 -12.87 -4.83 -11.37
CA GLY A 166 -11.95 -4.89 -12.51
C GLY A 166 -11.18 -3.60 -12.76
N MET A 167 -11.32 -2.58 -11.90
CA MET A 167 -10.60 -1.32 -12.03
C MET A 167 -9.22 -1.39 -11.37
N LEU A 168 -8.29 -0.63 -11.91
CA LEU A 168 -6.94 -0.45 -11.38
C LEU A 168 -6.94 0.69 -10.37
N TYR A 169 -6.53 0.40 -9.14
CA TYR A 169 -6.29 1.39 -8.09
C TYR A 169 -4.80 1.64 -7.96
N ILE A 170 -4.43 2.92 -7.86
CA ILE A 170 -3.05 3.39 -7.80
C ILE A 170 -2.90 4.29 -6.58
N SER A 171 -1.98 3.99 -5.70
CA SER A 171 -1.63 4.92 -4.63
C SER A 171 -0.66 5.97 -5.14
N SER A 172 -0.84 7.21 -4.73
CA SER A 172 -0.06 8.36 -5.15
C SER A 172 0.33 9.18 -3.92
N GLY A 173 1.62 9.20 -3.59
CA GLY A 173 2.13 9.93 -2.42
C GLY A 173 2.12 11.45 -2.60
N ASP A 174 2.20 12.18 -1.48
CA ASP A 174 2.19 13.65 -1.43
C ASP A 174 3.49 14.29 -1.93
N ARG A 175 4.51 13.47 -2.27
CA ARG A 175 5.84 13.89 -2.73
C ARG A 175 6.56 14.82 -1.76
N GLN A 176 6.25 14.70 -0.46
CA GLN A 176 6.76 15.58 0.61
C GLN A 176 6.40 17.06 0.40
N LYS A 177 5.23 17.33 -0.21
CA LYS A 177 4.74 18.68 -0.49
C LYS A 177 3.60 19.12 0.42
N PHE A 178 3.07 18.21 1.25
CA PHE A 178 2.03 18.47 2.24
C PHE A 178 0.69 18.89 1.61
N ASP A 179 0.44 20.18 1.42
CA ASP A 179 -0.83 20.78 1.00
C ASP A 179 -1.46 20.17 -0.27
N PRO A 180 -0.69 19.74 -1.31
CA PRO A 180 -1.26 19.06 -2.46
C PRO A 180 -2.11 17.84 -2.13
N ALA A 181 -1.93 17.20 -0.96
CA ALA A 181 -2.78 16.08 -0.53
C ALA A 181 -4.26 16.50 -0.40
N GLN A 182 -4.55 17.76 -0.10
CA GLN A 182 -5.89 18.33 0.00
C GLN A 182 -6.39 18.97 -1.32
N ASP A 183 -5.50 19.23 -2.28
CA ASP A 183 -5.86 19.86 -3.55
C ASP A 183 -6.33 18.82 -4.58
N LEU A 184 -7.59 18.84 -4.95
CA LEU A 184 -8.16 17.93 -5.95
C LEU A 184 -7.72 18.26 -7.41
N ASN A 185 -7.03 19.37 -7.67
CA ASN A 185 -6.47 19.66 -9.00
C ASN A 185 -5.13 18.94 -9.26
N GLN A 186 -4.64 18.19 -8.28
CA GLN A 186 -3.41 17.43 -8.33
C GLN A 186 -3.68 16.01 -7.87
N ASN A 187 -2.90 15.03 -8.35
CA ASN A 187 -3.03 13.67 -7.83
C ASN A 187 -1.93 13.26 -6.83
N LEU A 188 -1.29 14.24 -6.20
CA LEU A 188 -0.38 14.05 -5.08
C LEU A 188 -1.18 13.79 -3.79
N GLY A 189 -0.84 12.74 -3.02
CA GLY A 189 -1.56 12.36 -1.81
C GLY A 189 -2.97 11.82 -2.07
N LYS A 190 -3.12 10.91 -3.03
CA LYS A 190 -4.40 10.37 -3.51
C LYS A 190 -4.37 8.85 -3.65
N ILE A 191 -5.55 8.25 -3.61
CA ILE A 191 -5.81 6.98 -4.29
C ILE A 191 -6.52 7.31 -5.60
N VAL A 192 -6.01 6.81 -6.71
CA VAL A 192 -6.53 6.98 -8.07
C VAL A 192 -7.21 5.70 -8.50
N ARG A 193 -8.33 5.79 -9.25
CA ARG A 193 -9.05 4.64 -9.82
C ARG A 193 -9.26 4.82 -11.31
N LEU A 194 -8.78 3.86 -12.10
CA LEU A 194 -8.81 3.88 -13.55
C LEU A 194 -9.26 2.52 -14.10
N THR A 195 -9.62 2.46 -15.38
CA THR A 195 -9.73 1.17 -16.06
C THR A 195 -8.35 0.53 -16.20
N ASP A 196 -8.30 -0.73 -16.58
CA ASP A 196 -7.07 -1.48 -16.90
C ASP A 196 -6.21 -0.81 -18.00
N GLY A 197 -6.82 0.00 -18.86
CA GLY A 197 -6.17 0.78 -19.92
C GLY A 197 -5.86 2.23 -19.55
N GLY A 198 -6.12 2.67 -18.32
CA GLY A 198 -5.83 4.04 -17.86
C GLY A 198 -6.93 5.08 -18.16
N MET A 199 -8.10 4.65 -18.64
CA MET A 199 -9.25 5.55 -18.79
C MET A 199 -9.93 5.79 -17.44
N VAL A 200 -10.60 6.94 -17.32
CA VAL A 200 -11.36 7.29 -16.11
C VAL A 200 -12.75 6.65 -16.16
N PRO A 201 -13.12 5.83 -15.16
CA PRO A 201 -14.47 5.28 -15.05
C PRO A 201 -15.50 6.38 -14.76
N SER A 202 -16.67 6.30 -15.41
CA SER A 202 -17.73 7.33 -15.28
C SER A 202 -18.38 7.36 -13.88
N ASP A 203 -18.20 6.32 -13.09
CA ASP A 203 -18.70 6.23 -11.72
C ASP A 203 -17.68 6.68 -10.65
N ASN A 204 -16.54 7.25 -11.07
CA ASN A 204 -15.61 7.89 -10.13
C ASN A 204 -16.28 9.09 -9.46
N PRO A 205 -15.94 9.38 -8.17
CA PRO A 205 -16.65 10.38 -7.37
C PRO A 205 -16.60 11.81 -7.95
N PHE A 206 -15.55 12.13 -8.69
CA PHE A 206 -15.30 13.46 -9.25
C PHE A 206 -15.25 13.45 -10.79
N TYR A 207 -15.88 12.45 -11.44
CA TYR A 207 -15.81 12.24 -12.89
C TYR A 207 -16.14 13.49 -13.70
N ASP A 208 -17.24 14.16 -13.38
CA ASP A 208 -17.72 15.34 -14.12
C ASP A 208 -16.86 16.59 -13.94
N GLN A 209 -15.86 16.54 -13.03
CA GLN A 209 -14.96 17.66 -12.78
C GLN A 209 -13.71 17.66 -13.70
N GLY A 210 -13.56 16.61 -14.51
CA GLY A 210 -12.54 16.49 -15.56
C GLY A 210 -11.10 16.46 -15.09
N ARG A 211 -10.18 16.26 -16.05
CA ARG A 211 -8.73 16.28 -15.83
C ARG A 211 -8.30 15.36 -14.67
N VAL A 212 -7.39 15.85 -13.80
CA VAL A 212 -6.85 15.08 -12.67
C VAL A 212 -7.93 14.70 -11.65
N LYS A 213 -8.88 15.59 -11.37
CA LYS A 213 -9.94 15.32 -10.38
C LYS A 213 -10.74 14.07 -10.70
N SER A 214 -11.07 13.86 -11.97
CA SER A 214 -11.88 12.71 -12.39
C SER A 214 -11.24 11.35 -12.09
N GLN A 215 -9.91 11.31 -11.92
CA GLN A 215 -9.17 10.10 -11.60
C GLN A 215 -9.23 9.73 -10.11
N ILE A 216 -9.52 10.70 -9.24
CA ILE A 216 -9.37 10.57 -7.77
C ILE A 216 -10.49 9.71 -7.20
N TRP A 217 -10.11 8.70 -6.41
CA TRP A 217 -11.02 7.89 -5.59
C TRP A 217 -11.14 8.41 -4.16
N SER A 218 -10.00 8.71 -3.52
CA SER A 218 -9.88 9.32 -2.19
C SER A 218 -8.67 10.23 -2.11
N TYR A 219 -8.59 11.09 -1.09
CA TYR A 219 -7.56 12.12 -0.96
C TYR A 219 -7.16 12.39 0.49
N GLY A 220 -6.20 13.27 0.71
CA GLY A 220 -5.68 13.54 2.04
C GLY A 220 -4.75 12.45 2.57
N HIS A 221 -4.05 11.76 1.66
CA HIS A 221 -3.06 10.74 1.98
C HIS A 221 -1.65 11.33 2.00
N ARG A 222 -0.77 10.74 2.82
CA ARG A 222 0.65 11.14 2.86
C ARG A 222 1.50 10.29 1.92
N ASN A 223 1.78 9.07 2.30
CA ASN A 223 2.63 8.15 1.52
C ASN A 223 2.10 6.72 1.62
N PRO A 224 1.06 6.40 0.89
CA PRO A 224 0.47 5.07 0.89
C PRO A 224 1.38 4.07 0.17
N LEU A 225 1.99 3.17 0.93
CA LEU A 225 2.95 2.15 0.46
C LEU A 225 2.37 0.73 0.43
N GLY A 226 1.09 0.57 0.71
CA GLY A 226 0.37 -0.68 0.55
C GLY A 226 -1.11 -0.43 0.33
N ILE A 227 -1.69 -1.07 -0.68
CA ILE A 227 -3.13 -1.12 -0.93
C ILE A 227 -3.52 -2.56 -1.24
N ALA A 228 -4.62 -3.03 -0.65
CA ALA A 228 -5.11 -4.39 -0.87
C ALA A 228 -6.62 -4.47 -0.67
N PHE A 229 -7.27 -5.36 -1.43
CA PHE A 229 -8.68 -5.66 -1.24
C PHE A 229 -8.88 -6.87 -0.34
N ASP A 230 -9.83 -6.79 0.58
CA ASP A 230 -10.25 -7.94 1.36
C ASP A 230 -11.28 -8.82 0.59
N ALA A 231 -11.64 -9.96 1.17
CA ALA A 231 -12.55 -10.90 0.55
C ALA A 231 -13.99 -10.35 0.36
N GLN A 232 -14.33 -9.24 1.00
CA GLN A 232 -15.59 -8.54 0.85
C GLN A 232 -15.52 -7.37 -0.16
N GLY A 233 -14.36 -7.21 -0.81
CA GLY A 233 -14.13 -6.17 -1.81
C GLY A 233 -13.90 -4.78 -1.22
N ARG A 234 -13.54 -4.67 0.06
CA ARG A 234 -13.18 -3.40 0.68
C ARG A 234 -11.71 -3.12 0.47
N LEU A 235 -11.40 -1.89 0.06
CA LEU A 235 -10.04 -1.44 -0.13
C LEU A 235 -9.44 -0.99 1.20
N TRP A 236 -8.30 -1.55 1.54
CA TRP A 236 -7.46 -1.14 2.66
C TRP A 236 -6.19 -0.49 2.15
N ASN A 237 -5.76 0.53 2.86
CA ASN A 237 -4.50 1.24 2.62
C ASN A 237 -3.70 1.27 3.91
N GLN A 238 -2.40 1.05 3.81
CA GLN A 238 -1.48 1.44 4.86
C GLN A 238 -0.54 2.53 4.35
N GLU A 239 -0.22 3.49 5.21
CA GLU A 239 0.65 4.60 4.83
C GLU A 239 1.58 5.04 5.95
N MET A 240 2.72 5.61 5.54
CA MET A 240 3.67 6.21 6.46
C MET A 240 3.17 7.56 6.94
N GLY A 241 3.04 7.70 8.25
CA GLY A 241 2.88 8.98 8.92
C GLY A 241 4.16 9.82 8.94
N PRO A 242 4.11 11.01 9.51
CA PRO A 242 5.30 11.84 9.72
C PRO A 242 6.17 11.29 10.89
N ALA A 243 6.46 12.05 11.93
CA ALA A 243 7.15 11.52 13.10
C ALA A 243 6.16 10.75 14.00
N GLY A 244 5.95 9.47 13.72
CA GLY A 244 4.87 8.64 14.26
C GLY A 244 3.63 8.63 13.37
N GLY A 245 2.53 8.05 13.88
CA GLY A 245 1.22 8.08 13.21
C GLY A 245 1.17 7.35 11.87
N ASP A 246 1.92 6.27 11.67
CA ASP A 246 1.69 5.37 10.54
C ASP A 246 0.28 4.78 10.65
N GLU A 247 -0.43 4.61 9.52
CA GLU A 247 -1.86 4.34 9.52
C GLU A 247 -2.24 3.08 8.75
N LEU A 248 -3.33 2.44 9.19
CA LEU A 248 -4.11 1.51 8.39
C LEU A 248 -5.51 2.06 8.21
N ASN A 249 -5.87 2.35 6.98
CA ASN A 249 -7.11 2.99 6.57
C ASN A 249 -8.03 2.03 5.83
N LEU A 250 -9.34 2.10 6.10
CA LEU A 250 -10.37 1.57 5.23
C LEU A 250 -10.72 2.64 4.20
N VAL A 251 -10.39 2.39 2.93
CA VAL A 251 -10.54 3.41 1.88
C VAL A 251 -11.98 3.48 1.38
N LYS A 252 -12.59 4.64 1.53
CA LYS A 252 -13.95 4.93 1.08
C LYS A 252 -13.94 5.88 -0.12
N LYS A 253 -14.92 5.71 -1.00
CA LYS A 253 -15.14 6.58 -2.16
C LYS A 253 -15.34 8.03 -1.72
N ALA A 254 -14.64 8.98 -2.34
CA ALA A 254 -14.69 10.42 -2.08
C ALA A 254 -14.19 10.87 -0.69
N ALA A 255 -13.71 9.96 0.16
CA ALA A 255 -13.29 10.31 1.51
C ALA A 255 -11.98 11.10 1.54
N ASN A 256 -11.87 11.99 2.53
CA ASN A 256 -10.69 12.78 2.86
C ASN A 256 -10.05 12.21 4.13
N TYR A 257 -8.78 11.80 4.06
CA TYR A 257 -8.01 11.20 5.17
C TYR A 257 -7.21 12.22 5.97
N GLY A 258 -7.37 13.50 5.68
CA GLY A 258 -6.99 14.61 6.53
C GLY A 258 -5.57 15.14 6.39
N TYR A 259 -4.60 14.33 5.94
CA TYR A 259 -3.23 14.82 5.81
C TYR A 259 -3.13 16.01 4.82
N PRO A 260 -2.38 17.09 5.13
CA PRO A 260 -1.57 17.35 6.33
C PRO A 260 -2.29 18.17 7.41
N THR A 261 -3.61 18.32 7.34
CA THR A 261 -4.42 19.11 8.28
C THR A 261 -4.55 18.42 9.63
N VAL A 262 -4.72 17.09 9.61
CA VAL A 262 -4.74 16.19 10.77
C VAL A 262 -3.85 14.99 10.52
N SER A 263 -3.25 14.43 11.58
CA SER A 263 -2.45 13.20 11.57
C SER A 263 -2.18 12.78 13.01
N ASN A 264 -2.05 11.46 13.27
CA ASN A 264 -1.64 10.95 14.58
C ASN A 264 -0.11 10.99 14.81
N GLY A 265 0.61 11.79 14.03
CA GLY A 265 2.04 12.04 14.15
C GLY A 265 2.39 13.46 13.75
N ASP A 266 3.49 13.99 14.28
CA ASP A 266 3.92 15.36 14.13
C ASP A 266 4.91 15.59 12.99
N HIS A 267 5.14 16.82 12.59
CA HIS A 267 6.22 17.15 11.65
C HIS A 267 7.60 16.75 12.21
N TYR A 268 8.52 16.37 11.33
CA TYR A 268 9.89 16.00 11.74
C TYR A 268 10.68 17.15 12.40
N ASP A 269 10.26 18.40 12.22
CA ASP A 269 10.83 19.58 12.88
C ASP A 269 10.18 19.88 14.25
N GLY A 270 9.28 19.03 14.71
CA GLY A 270 8.60 19.13 16.00
C GLY A 270 7.36 20.02 16.00
N ARG A 271 6.95 20.58 14.87
CA ARG A 271 5.65 21.28 14.78
C ARG A 271 4.51 20.27 14.87
N ASN A 272 3.55 20.58 15.72
CA ASN A 272 2.38 19.75 15.92
C ASN A 272 1.49 19.71 14.68
N ILE A 273 0.95 18.53 14.36
CA ILE A 273 -0.21 18.34 13.50
C ILE A 273 -1.33 17.86 14.41
N PRO A 274 -2.54 18.49 14.40
CA PRO A 274 -3.64 18.03 15.22
C PRO A 274 -3.95 16.54 14.97
N ASP A 275 -4.17 15.78 16.04
CA ASP A 275 -4.62 14.39 15.93
C ASP A 275 -6.03 14.32 15.35
N HIS A 276 -6.39 13.16 14.78
CA HIS A 276 -7.77 12.87 14.39
C HIS A 276 -8.70 12.94 15.59
N ALA A 277 -9.83 13.62 15.43
CA ALA A 277 -10.84 13.80 16.46
C ALA A 277 -12.25 13.52 15.92
N ALA A 278 -13.15 13.09 16.79
CA ALA A 278 -14.52 12.88 16.39
C ALA A 278 -15.17 14.17 15.86
N GLY A 279 -15.69 14.12 14.63
CA GLY A 279 -16.35 15.26 13.99
C GLY A 279 -15.40 16.28 13.36
N ASP A 280 -14.13 15.98 13.19
CA ASP A 280 -13.15 16.83 12.51
C ASP A 280 -13.39 16.98 10.99
N GLY A 281 -14.28 16.18 10.42
CA GLY A 281 -14.65 16.21 9.00
C GLY A 281 -13.77 15.31 8.13
N PHE A 282 -12.87 14.52 8.71
CA PHE A 282 -11.98 13.60 8.02
C PHE A 282 -12.31 12.13 8.36
N GLU A 283 -11.92 11.21 7.49
CA GLU A 283 -12.00 9.78 7.76
C GLU A 283 -10.79 9.37 8.60
N ALA A 284 -11.01 9.01 9.86
CA ALA A 284 -9.95 8.59 10.75
C ALA A 284 -9.41 7.19 10.40
N PRO A 285 -8.11 6.92 10.62
CA PRO A 285 -7.55 5.59 10.45
C PRO A 285 -8.22 4.56 11.35
N LYS A 286 -8.28 3.30 10.89
CA LYS A 286 -8.75 2.18 11.71
C LYS A 286 -7.74 1.76 12.77
N LEU A 287 -6.47 1.93 12.46
CA LEU A 287 -5.33 1.77 13.38
C LEU A 287 -4.26 2.79 13.04
N PHE A 288 -3.50 3.18 14.05
CA PHE A 288 -2.25 3.91 13.87
C PHE A 288 -1.14 3.34 14.77
N TRP A 289 0.10 3.63 14.41
CA TRP A 289 1.29 3.22 15.16
C TRP A 289 2.09 4.44 15.61
N ASN A 290 2.29 4.52 16.92
CA ASN A 290 3.21 5.46 17.55
C ASN A 290 3.95 4.70 18.68
N PRO A 291 5.26 4.46 18.57
CA PRO A 291 6.16 4.89 17.51
C PRO A 291 5.87 4.24 16.15
N ALA A 292 6.36 4.89 15.08
CA ALA A 292 6.20 4.45 13.70
C ALA A 292 6.84 3.07 13.46
N ILE A 293 6.17 2.24 12.66
CA ILE A 293 6.72 0.97 12.12
C ILE A 293 7.38 1.16 10.76
N SER A 294 7.16 2.31 10.11
CA SER A 294 7.53 2.63 8.72
C SER A 294 7.06 1.53 7.78
N PRO A 295 5.74 1.43 7.49
CA PRO A 295 5.17 0.32 6.74
C PRO A 295 5.66 0.29 5.29
N GLY A 296 5.83 -0.92 4.76
CA GLY A 296 6.19 -1.21 3.38
C GLY A 296 5.02 -1.77 2.58
N GLY A 297 5.06 -3.07 2.20
CA GLY A 297 3.95 -3.74 1.51
C GLY A 297 2.80 -4.11 2.44
N LEU A 298 1.60 -4.27 1.84
CA LEU A 298 0.37 -4.73 2.50
C LEU A 298 -0.21 -5.91 1.73
N MET A 299 -0.48 -7.02 2.41
CA MET A 299 -1.19 -8.16 1.87
C MET A 299 -2.32 -8.57 2.80
N ILE A 300 -3.48 -8.94 2.27
CA ILE A 300 -4.56 -9.58 3.04
C ILE A 300 -4.57 -11.07 2.72
N TYR A 301 -4.29 -11.87 3.75
CA TYR A 301 -4.06 -13.29 3.59
C TYR A 301 -5.36 -14.05 3.28
N SER A 302 -5.38 -14.78 2.18
CA SER A 302 -6.50 -15.62 1.74
C SER A 302 -6.19 -17.12 1.72
N GLY A 303 -4.91 -17.48 1.98
CA GLY A 303 -4.40 -18.85 1.91
C GLY A 303 -4.95 -19.79 2.98
N ASN A 304 -4.56 -21.06 2.89
CA ASN A 304 -4.97 -22.09 3.84
C ASN A 304 -3.79 -22.68 4.62
N MET A 305 -2.55 -22.27 4.34
CA MET A 305 -1.37 -22.79 5.03
C MET A 305 -1.34 -22.31 6.49
N PHE A 306 -1.71 -21.05 6.73
CA PHE A 306 -1.89 -20.46 8.06
C PHE A 306 -3.39 -20.22 8.31
N LYS A 307 -4.13 -21.28 8.62
CA LYS A 307 -5.61 -21.26 8.66
C LYS A 307 -6.18 -20.16 9.57
N ASP A 308 -5.57 -19.95 10.73
CA ASP A 308 -6.01 -18.98 11.74
C ASP A 308 -5.70 -17.51 11.35
N TRP A 309 -4.96 -17.31 10.27
CA TRP A 309 -4.59 -15.99 9.76
C TRP A 309 -5.41 -15.54 8.55
N LYS A 310 -6.31 -16.40 8.08
CA LYS A 310 -7.15 -16.07 6.92
C LYS A 310 -7.98 -14.81 7.20
N GLY A 311 -7.94 -13.85 6.27
CA GLY A 311 -8.56 -12.54 6.41
C GLY A 311 -7.74 -11.52 7.20
N SER A 312 -6.61 -11.90 7.81
CA SER A 312 -5.71 -10.93 8.44
C SER A 312 -4.93 -10.13 7.40
N ALA A 313 -4.67 -8.86 7.70
CA ALA A 313 -3.71 -8.04 6.97
C ALA A 313 -2.29 -8.28 7.51
N PHE A 314 -1.32 -8.33 6.60
CA PHE A 314 0.10 -8.41 6.91
C PHE A 314 0.82 -7.22 6.33
N ILE A 315 1.66 -6.57 7.15
CA ILE A 315 2.40 -5.35 6.81
C ILE A 315 3.88 -5.59 7.05
N GLY A 316 4.71 -5.29 6.05
CA GLY A 316 6.15 -5.26 6.21
C GLY A 316 6.58 -3.99 6.95
N GLY A 317 7.24 -4.10 8.10
CA GLY A 317 7.79 -2.98 8.85
C GLY A 317 9.23 -2.70 8.45
N LEU A 318 9.48 -1.56 7.82
CA LEU A 318 10.83 -1.14 7.44
C LEU A 318 11.61 -0.59 8.65
N GLY A 319 10.99 0.32 9.40
CA GLY A 319 11.57 0.91 10.61
C GLY A 319 11.61 -0.08 11.76
N ALA A 320 10.50 -0.76 12.00
CA ALA A 320 10.37 -1.77 13.04
C ALA A 320 11.16 -3.06 12.76
N LYS A 321 11.65 -3.27 11.52
CA LYS A 321 12.31 -4.52 11.09
C LYS A 321 11.47 -5.76 11.41
N ALA A 322 10.18 -5.69 11.14
CA ALA A 322 9.19 -6.65 11.60
C ALA A 322 8.21 -7.06 10.51
N LEU A 323 7.57 -8.22 10.71
CA LEU A 323 6.31 -8.57 10.08
C LEU A 323 5.19 -8.28 11.08
N VAL A 324 4.23 -7.45 10.67
CA VAL A 324 3.09 -7.05 11.50
C VAL A 324 1.82 -7.71 10.98
N ARG A 325 1.04 -8.33 11.88
CA ARG A 325 -0.28 -8.87 11.56
C ARG A 325 -1.38 -8.04 12.23
N VAL A 326 -2.41 -7.77 11.46
CA VAL A 326 -3.61 -7.09 11.91
C VAL A 326 -4.81 -7.98 11.65
N LYS A 327 -5.66 -8.19 12.64
CA LYS A 327 -6.97 -8.83 12.45
C LYS A 327 -7.95 -7.82 11.88
N LEU A 328 -8.60 -8.21 10.78
CA LEU A 328 -9.71 -7.46 10.19
C LEU A 328 -11.02 -8.16 10.54
N ASP A 329 -11.99 -7.40 11.06
CA ASP A 329 -13.35 -7.85 11.35
C ASP A 329 -14.35 -6.81 10.85
N GLY A 330 -14.96 -7.09 9.72
CA GLY A 330 -15.77 -6.10 9.03
C GLY A 330 -14.94 -4.87 8.67
N GLU A 331 -15.38 -3.70 9.07
CA GLU A 331 -14.68 -2.43 8.91
C GLU A 331 -13.70 -2.10 10.06
N ASN A 332 -13.57 -3.01 11.03
CA ASN A 332 -12.71 -2.83 12.18
C ASN A 332 -11.35 -3.52 11.94
N ALA A 333 -10.34 -2.99 12.61
CA ALA A 333 -8.99 -3.54 12.61
C ALA A 333 -8.45 -3.60 14.04
N THR A 334 -7.66 -4.63 14.35
CA THR A 334 -7.03 -4.80 15.67
C THR A 334 -5.60 -5.27 15.50
N LYS A 335 -4.64 -4.60 16.16
CA LYS A 335 -3.24 -5.05 16.23
C LYS A 335 -3.21 -6.45 16.83
N ALA A 336 -2.57 -7.41 16.14
CA ALA A 336 -2.54 -8.79 16.58
C ALA A 336 -1.14 -9.23 16.98
N ASP A 337 -0.23 -9.29 16.02
CA ASP A 337 1.14 -9.76 16.26
C ASP A 337 2.15 -8.85 15.56
N GLN A 338 3.35 -8.80 16.13
CA GLN A 338 4.51 -8.18 15.52
C GLN A 338 5.72 -9.06 15.79
N TRP A 339 6.32 -9.61 14.73
CA TRP A 339 7.48 -10.49 14.84
C TRP A 339 8.72 -9.77 14.33
N ASN A 340 9.74 -9.67 15.17
CA ASN A 340 11.03 -9.12 14.77
C ASN A 340 11.69 -10.04 13.73
N MET A 341 11.94 -9.52 12.54
CA MET A 341 12.58 -10.22 11.43
C MET A 341 14.09 -9.95 11.34
N GLY A 342 14.61 -9.03 12.18
CA GLY A 342 16.01 -8.61 12.16
C GLY A 342 16.41 -7.76 10.95
N ALA A 343 15.51 -7.62 9.99
CA ALA A 343 15.72 -6.90 8.73
C ALA A 343 14.50 -6.06 8.35
N ARG A 344 14.72 -5.03 7.55
CA ARG A 344 13.67 -4.18 7.00
C ARG A 344 12.84 -4.98 6.00
N ILE A 345 11.54 -5.10 6.22
CA ILE A 345 10.62 -5.84 5.33
C ILE A 345 9.93 -4.86 4.41
N ARG A 346 10.23 -4.97 3.10
CA ARG A 346 9.70 -4.09 2.03
C ARG A 346 8.38 -4.60 1.47
N GLU A 347 8.27 -5.91 1.26
CA GLU A 347 7.14 -6.53 0.60
C GLU A 347 6.62 -7.71 1.39
N VAL A 348 5.32 -7.93 1.34
CA VAL A 348 4.65 -9.11 1.85
C VAL A 348 3.71 -9.62 0.78
N GLU A 349 3.92 -10.87 0.32
CA GLU A 349 3.16 -11.49 -0.76
C GLU A 349 2.69 -12.90 -0.38
N GLN A 350 1.56 -13.34 -0.90
CA GLN A 350 1.06 -14.70 -0.73
C GLN A 350 1.49 -15.59 -1.89
N GLY A 351 2.22 -16.64 -1.59
CA GLY A 351 2.58 -17.64 -2.59
C GLY A 351 1.41 -18.51 -3.02
N PRO A 352 1.51 -19.15 -4.20
CA PRO A 352 0.45 -20.02 -4.74
C PRO A 352 0.17 -21.25 -3.87
N ASP A 353 1.11 -21.63 -3.01
CA ASP A 353 0.97 -22.71 -2.03
C ASP A 353 0.39 -22.22 -0.68
N GLY A 354 0.08 -20.94 -0.55
CA GLY A 354 -0.41 -20.31 0.67
C GLY A 354 0.68 -19.94 1.68
N ALA A 355 1.96 -20.12 1.36
CA ALA A 355 3.06 -19.57 2.16
C ALA A 355 3.08 -18.05 2.10
N ILE A 356 3.62 -17.41 3.13
CA ILE A 356 3.86 -15.96 3.12
C ILE A 356 5.30 -15.73 2.65
N TRP A 357 5.46 -14.79 1.72
CA TRP A 357 6.74 -14.42 1.15
C TRP A 357 7.06 -12.96 1.50
N LEU A 358 8.33 -12.70 1.79
CA LEU A 358 8.80 -11.38 2.18
C LEU A 358 10.00 -10.99 1.31
N LEU A 359 10.08 -9.71 0.90
CA LEU A 359 11.31 -9.12 0.40
C LEU A 359 11.91 -8.19 1.47
N GLU A 360 13.19 -8.34 1.73
CA GLU A 360 13.94 -7.38 2.51
C GLU A 360 14.29 -6.14 1.68
N ASP A 361 14.26 -4.98 2.31
CA ASP A 361 14.76 -3.73 1.73
C ASP A 361 16.28 -3.66 1.95
N GLU A 362 17.08 -3.68 0.89
CA GLU A 362 18.55 -3.67 0.95
C GLU A 362 19.10 -2.31 1.46
N ARG A 363 18.75 -1.96 2.71
CA ARG A 363 19.20 -0.75 3.41
C ARG A 363 19.41 -1.03 4.89
N ALA A 364 20.24 -0.21 5.54
CA ALA A 364 20.45 -0.24 6.98
C ALA A 364 20.80 -1.64 7.52
N GLY A 365 21.63 -2.38 6.77
CA GLY A 365 22.11 -3.72 7.14
C GLY A 365 21.22 -4.88 6.73
N SER A 366 20.12 -4.63 6.02
CA SER A 366 19.34 -5.67 5.33
C SER A 366 20.02 -6.07 4.01
N GLN A 367 19.74 -7.27 3.50
CA GLN A 367 20.53 -7.90 2.41
C GLN A 367 19.75 -8.08 1.11
N GLY A 368 18.50 -7.63 1.00
CA GLY A 368 17.68 -7.83 -0.20
C GLY A 368 17.19 -9.27 -0.39
N ARG A 369 17.10 -10.06 0.69
CA ARG A 369 16.71 -11.47 0.62
C ARG A 369 15.23 -11.65 0.32
N LEU A 370 14.92 -12.69 -0.45
CA LEU A 370 13.59 -13.26 -0.58
C LEU A 370 13.43 -14.37 0.45
N LEU A 371 12.46 -14.20 1.33
CA LEU A 371 12.17 -15.12 2.43
C LEU A 371 10.83 -15.82 2.19
N LYS A 372 10.78 -17.13 2.49
CA LYS A 372 9.53 -17.91 2.52
C LYS A 372 9.23 -18.32 3.95
N LEU A 373 7.99 -18.05 4.41
CA LEU A 373 7.49 -18.42 5.72
C LEU A 373 6.53 -19.59 5.60
N THR A 374 6.74 -20.62 6.43
CA THR A 374 5.86 -21.78 6.56
C THR A 374 5.55 -22.05 8.04
N PRO A 375 4.39 -22.61 8.40
CA PRO A 375 4.09 -22.92 9.80
C PRO A 375 5.18 -23.80 10.43
N LYS A 376 5.53 -23.51 11.68
CA LYS A 376 6.34 -24.46 12.48
C LYS A 376 5.56 -25.76 12.64
N LYS A 377 6.30 -26.87 12.53
CA LYS A 377 5.75 -28.22 12.76
C LYS A 377 5.54 -28.50 14.25
#